data_e6e9ef3dd957c8491ab469ac88764f0b
#
_entry.id   e6e9ef3dd957c8491ab469ac88764f0b
#
_cell.length_a   1.000
_cell.length_b   1.000
_cell.length_c   1.000
_cell.angle_alpha   90.00
_cell.angle_beta   90.00
_cell.angle_gamma   90.00
#
_symmetry.space_group_name_H-M   'P 1'
#
loop_
_entity.id
_entity.type
_entity.pdbx_description
1 polymer ?
#
loop_
_entity_poly.entity_id
_entity_poly.type
_entity_poly.pdbx_seq_one_letter_code
_entity_poly.pdbx_strand_id
1 'polypeptide(L)'
;PVFSNQGRNIIVIEQLGDVYRLMDDNVATEYSYAELIDILNLKYLNPTYICQPFIESKTKEGSPFDIRLHVRKNENGEWQKVKIYPRIGMGKNITSNISQGGGISPIVPFLQSNFGGEWKKIKDKLELLCRTFPNRFESLYNYNLDALGIDLGVDSKGNIGLFEVNTYPGQQFFYAEDAEVRVAYYRYLLQLK
;
A
#
# COMPACT_ATOMS: atom_id res chain seq x y z
N PRO A 1 -2.61 12.77 -4.87
CA PRO A 1 -1.81 13.88 -4.37
C PRO A 1 -0.60 13.38 -3.55
N VAL A 2 0.48 14.19 -3.50
CA VAL A 2 1.68 13.88 -2.70
C VAL A 2 1.40 13.99 -1.21
N PHE A 3 0.54 14.92 -0.82
CA PHE A 3 0.14 15.14 0.57
C PHE A 3 -1.34 14.80 0.74
N SER A 4 -1.63 13.52 0.88
CA SER A 4 -2.97 13.03 1.15
C SER A 4 -2.92 11.83 2.08
N ASN A 5 -3.94 11.69 2.91
CA ASN A 5 -4.11 10.54 3.79
C ASN A 5 -5.40 9.79 3.42
N GLN A 6 -5.42 8.50 3.68
CA GLN A 6 -6.63 7.67 3.59
C GLN A 6 -7.21 7.54 2.17
N GLY A 7 -6.38 7.63 1.12
CA GLY A 7 -6.83 7.45 -0.27
C GLY A 7 -7.79 8.53 -0.78
N ARG A 8 -7.77 9.74 -0.18
CA ARG A 8 -8.58 10.87 -0.65
C ARG A 8 -7.97 11.51 -1.89
N ASN A 9 -8.82 12.04 -2.77
CA ASN A 9 -8.43 12.72 -4.00
C ASN A 9 -7.58 11.85 -4.94
N ILE A 10 -7.84 10.53 -4.96
CA ILE A 10 -7.27 9.63 -5.96
C ILE A 10 -8.11 9.74 -7.22
N ILE A 11 -7.42 9.98 -8.33
CA ILE A 11 -8.02 10.10 -9.65
C ILE A 11 -7.53 8.91 -10.46
N VAL A 12 -8.46 8.24 -11.14
CA VAL A 12 -8.13 7.14 -12.05
C VAL A 12 -8.36 7.61 -13.49
N ILE A 13 -7.37 7.38 -14.35
CA ILE A 13 -7.46 7.64 -15.77
C ILE A 13 -7.39 6.31 -16.49
N GLU A 14 -8.40 6.03 -17.31
CA GLU A 14 -8.52 4.83 -18.13
C GLU A 14 -8.57 5.22 -19.61
N GLN A 15 -7.75 4.59 -20.44
CA GLN A 15 -7.82 4.77 -21.90
C GLN A 15 -8.84 3.79 -22.49
N LEU A 16 -9.83 4.32 -23.20
CA LEU A 16 -10.90 3.58 -23.88
C LEU A 16 -10.81 3.84 -25.39
N GLY A 17 -9.89 3.17 -26.09
CA GLY A 17 -9.61 3.46 -27.50
C GLY A 17 -9.06 4.87 -27.69
N ASP A 18 -9.80 5.73 -28.39
CA ASP A 18 -9.40 7.10 -28.68
C ASP A 18 -9.86 8.12 -27.62
N VAL A 19 -10.60 7.69 -26.62
CA VAL A 19 -11.06 8.53 -25.50
C VAL A 19 -10.46 8.10 -24.19
N TYR A 20 -10.43 9.01 -23.22
CA TYR A 20 -9.90 8.81 -21.88
C TYR A 20 -11.00 9.10 -20.86
N ARG A 21 -11.25 8.11 -20.00
CA ARG A 21 -12.17 8.28 -18.87
C ARG A 21 -11.38 8.69 -17.64
N LEU A 22 -11.70 9.86 -17.09
CA LEU A 22 -11.17 10.33 -15.82
C LEU A 22 -12.24 10.13 -14.76
N MET A 23 -11.91 9.39 -13.71
CA MET A 23 -12.75 9.15 -12.55
C MET A 23 -12.18 9.92 -11.35
N ASP A 24 -12.95 10.90 -10.86
CA ASP A 24 -12.67 11.69 -9.66
C ASP A 24 -13.79 11.42 -8.66
N ASP A 25 -13.47 10.75 -7.57
CA ASP A 25 -14.43 10.15 -6.63
C ASP A 25 -15.46 9.26 -7.36
N ASN A 26 -16.73 9.68 -7.39
CA ASN A 26 -17.83 8.95 -8.03
C ASN A 26 -18.25 9.56 -9.38
N VAL A 27 -17.51 10.55 -9.88
CA VAL A 27 -17.80 11.23 -11.15
C VAL A 27 -16.84 10.71 -12.21
N ALA A 28 -17.38 10.12 -13.27
CA ALA A 28 -16.63 9.70 -14.45
C ALA A 28 -16.94 10.66 -15.61
N THR A 29 -15.90 11.22 -16.22
CA THR A 29 -16.01 12.10 -17.37
C THR A 29 -15.08 11.61 -18.46
N GLU A 30 -15.56 11.59 -19.71
CA GLU A 30 -14.77 11.19 -20.87
C GLU A 30 -14.21 12.43 -21.59
N TYR A 31 -12.97 12.32 -22.04
CA TYR A 31 -12.21 13.37 -22.69
C TYR A 31 -11.49 12.82 -23.94
N SER A 32 -11.34 13.64 -24.95
CA SER A 32 -10.29 13.42 -25.97
C SER A 32 -8.89 13.58 -25.33
N TYR A 33 -7.85 13.15 -26.01
CA TYR A 33 -6.47 13.31 -25.52
C TYR A 33 -6.12 14.80 -25.24
N ALA A 34 -6.52 15.71 -26.13
CA ALA A 34 -6.25 17.14 -25.96
C ALA A 34 -6.96 17.72 -24.73
N GLU A 35 -8.26 17.44 -24.56
CA GLU A 35 -9.02 17.89 -23.40
C GLU A 35 -8.49 17.29 -22.09
N LEU A 36 -8.04 16.01 -22.11
CA LEU A 36 -7.43 15.41 -20.94
C LEU A 36 -6.16 16.16 -20.53
N ILE A 37 -5.28 16.47 -21.50
CA ILE A 37 -4.05 17.22 -21.21
C ILE A 37 -4.38 18.61 -20.63
N ASP A 38 -5.36 19.30 -21.19
CA ASP A 38 -5.77 20.61 -20.69
C ASP A 38 -6.31 20.54 -19.23
N ILE A 39 -7.16 19.55 -18.93
CA ILE A 39 -7.71 19.39 -17.57
C ILE A 39 -6.63 18.95 -16.58
N LEU A 40 -5.68 18.10 -17.00
CA LEU A 40 -4.57 17.69 -16.17
C LEU A 40 -3.66 18.88 -15.85
N ASN A 41 -3.30 19.69 -16.86
CA ASN A 41 -2.51 20.91 -16.68
C ASN A 41 -3.20 21.89 -15.72
N LEU A 42 -4.51 22.09 -15.89
CA LEU A 42 -5.26 23.06 -15.11
C LEU A 42 -5.44 22.65 -13.64
N LYS A 43 -5.72 21.36 -13.38
CA LYS A 43 -6.15 20.90 -12.05
C LYS A 43 -5.12 20.04 -11.31
N TYR A 44 -4.32 19.23 -12.03
CA TYR A 44 -3.61 18.11 -11.42
C TYR A 44 -2.08 18.11 -11.66
N LEU A 45 -1.55 18.77 -12.68
CA LEU A 45 -0.10 18.91 -12.90
C LEU A 45 0.55 20.01 -12.03
N ASN A 46 -0.14 20.48 -11.04
CA ASN A 46 0.52 21.19 -9.94
C ASN A 46 1.43 20.20 -9.19
N PRO A 47 2.59 20.60 -8.61
CA PRO A 47 3.58 19.72 -7.96
C PRO A 47 3.07 18.86 -6.80
N THR A 48 1.78 18.88 -6.51
CA THR A 48 1.12 18.12 -5.45
C THR A 48 0.59 16.74 -5.85
N TYR A 49 0.68 16.34 -7.14
CA TYR A 49 0.23 15.02 -7.59
C TYR A 49 1.37 14.16 -8.11
N ILE A 50 1.24 12.85 -7.92
CA ILE A 50 2.07 11.83 -8.58
C ILE A 50 1.16 10.97 -9.45
N CYS A 51 1.68 10.49 -10.59
CA CYS A 51 1.03 9.52 -11.45
C CYS A 51 1.74 8.16 -11.33
N GLN A 52 0.96 7.09 -11.18
CA GLN A 52 1.48 5.73 -11.11
C GLN A 52 0.56 4.78 -11.87
N PRO A 53 1.06 3.61 -12.35
CA PRO A 53 0.20 2.61 -12.95
C PRO A 53 -0.91 2.18 -12.01
N PHE A 54 -2.12 2.05 -12.55
CA PHE A 54 -3.25 1.52 -11.80
C PHE A 54 -3.10 0.02 -11.57
N ILE A 55 -3.22 -0.41 -10.31
CA ILE A 55 -3.18 -1.81 -9.92
C ILE A 55 -4.58 -2.17 -9.44
N GLU A 56 -5.26 -3.01 -10.21
CA GLU A 56 -6.59 -3.48 -9.85
C GLU A 56 -6.50 -4.57 -8.77
N SER A 57 -6.45 -4.13 -7.51
CA SER A 57 -6.37 -5.01 -6.33
C SER A 57 -7.77 -5.22 -5.77
N LYS A 58 -8.44 -6.30 -6.20
CA LYS A 58 -9.80 -6.67 -5.81
C LYS A 58 -9.88 -8.13 -5.39
N THR A 59 -10.69 -8.42 -4.38
CA THR A 59 -11.05 -9.79 -4.02
C THR A 59 -11.87 -10.44 -5.13
N LYS A 60 -12.06 -11.75 -5.07
CA LYS A 60 -12.96 -12.46 -6.00
C LYS A 60 -14.40 -11.94 -6.00
N GLU A 61 -14.83 -11.40 -4.86
CA GLU A 61 -16.14 -10.77 -4.68
C GLU A 61 -16.17 -9.29 -5.12
N GLY A 62 -15.06 -8.77 -5.65
CA GLY A 62 -14.96 -7.40 -6.16
C GLY A 62 -14.66 -6.33 -5.13
N SER A 63 -14.42 -6.68 -3.86
CA SER A 63 -14.04 -5.71 -2.83
C SER A 63 -12.59 -5.24 -3.03
N PRO A 64 -12.29 -3.93 -2.97
CA PRO A 64 -10.93 -3.44 -3.04
C PRO A 64 -10.15 -3.91 -1.82
N PHE A 65 -8.88 -4.25 -2.01
CA PHE A 65 -7.97 -4.57 -0.90
C PHE A 65 -6.57 -4.08 -1.18
N ASP A 66 -5.80 -3.96 -0.13
CA ASP A 66 -4.34 -3.88 -0.16
C ASP A 66 -3.73 -4.84 0.87
N ILE A 67 -2.43 -5.07 0.75
CA ILE A 67 -1.66 -5.85 1.72
C ILE A 67 -0.66 -4.94 2.39
N ARG A 68 -0.79 -4.76 3.71
CA ARG A 68 0.18 -4.07 4.56
C ARG A 68 1.29 -5.02 4.97
N LEU A 69 2.53 -4.68 4.60
CA LEU A 69 3.72 -5.24 5.26
C LEU A 69 4.14 -4.29 6.37
N HIS A 70 4.07 -4.74 7.62
CA HIS A 70 4.58 -3.99 8.76
C HIS A 70 5.93 -4.56 9.18
N VAL A 71 6.96 -3.75 9.08
CA VAL A 71 8.33 -4.11 9.40
C VAL A 71 8.92 -3.12 10.40
N ARG A 72 9.79 -3.60 11.30
CA ARG A 72 10.52 -2.79 12.27
C ARG A 72 11.97 -3.23 12.40
N LYS A 73 12.81 -2.35 12.91
CA LYS A 73 14.14 -2.75 13.38
C LYS A 73 14.05 -3.49 14.70
N ASN A 74 14.84 -4.54 14.80
CA ASN A 74 14.92 -5.45 15.94
C ASN A 74 16.04 -5.04 16.93
N GLU A 75 16.34 -5.91 17.90
CA GLU A 75 17.38 -5.76 18.92
C GLU A 75 18.81 -5.67 18.38
N ASN A 76 19.03 -5.96 17.11
CA ASN A 76 20.32 -5.83 16.42
C ASN A 76 20.36 -4.61 15.47
N GLY A 77 19.29 -3.82 15.40
CA GLY A 77 19.15 -2.73 14.45
C GLY A 77 18.84 -3.18 13.02
N GLU A 78 18.42 -4.44 12.84
CA GLU A 78 18.12 -5.04 11.55
C GLU A 78 16.61 -5.04 11.28
N TRP A 79 16.22 -4.87 10.02
CA TRP A 79 14.82 -4.93 9.63
C TRP A 79 14.25 -6.35 9.76
N GLN A 80 13.14 -6.47 10.50
CA GLN A 80 12.36 -7.70 10.59
C GLN A 80 10.88 -7.47 10.32
N LYS A 81 10.22 -8.53 9.87
CA LYS A 81 8.77 -8.56 9.72
C LYS A 81 8.11 -8.59 11.09
N VAL A 82 7.16 -7.68 11.32
CA VAL A 82 6.22 -7.75 12.44
C VAL A 82 4.95 -8.46 11.99
N LYS A 83 4.32 -7.97 10.91
CA LYS A 83 3.07 -8.54 10.42
C LYS A 83 2.86 -8.32 8.92
N ILE A 84 2.17 -9.27 8.28
CA ILE A 84 1.62 -9.14 6.92
C ILE A 84 0.13 -9.39 7.03
N TYR A 85 -0.69 -8.45 6.56
CA TYR A 85 -2.13 -8.60 6.60
C TYR A 85 -2.83 -7.82 5.49
N PRO A 86 -3.93 -8.38 4.91
CA PRO A 86 -4.77 -7.65 3.99
C PRO A 86 -5.67 -6.68 4.75
N ARG A 87 -5.90 -5.53 4.15
CA ARG A 87 -6.95 -4.58 4.52
C ARG A 87 -7.99 -4.62 3.40
N ILE A 88 -9.23 -4.94 3.75
CA ILE A 88 -10.31 -5.14 2.78
C ILE A 88 -11.29 -3.99 2.95
N GLY A 89 -11.48 -3.21 1.90
CA GLY A 89 -12.45 -2.12 1.88
C GLY A 89 -13.89 -2.63 1.79
N MET A 90 -14.83 -1.86 2.34
CA MET A 90 -16.27 -2.15 2.19
C MET A 90 -16.90 -1.17 1.21
N GLY A 91 -17.71 -1.70 0.27
CA GLY A 91 -18.46 -0.91 -0.69
C GLY A 91 -17.76 -0.69 -2.03
N LYS A 92 -18.30 0.25 -2.83
CA LYS A 92 -17.84 0.55 -4.20
C LYS A 92 -16.63 1.50 -4.28
N ASN A 93 -15.95 1.75 -3.16
CA ASN A 93 -14.82 2.68 -3.11
C ASN A 93 -13.59 2.12 -3.84
N ILE A 94 -12.79 2.99 -4.43
CA ILE A 94 -11.55 2.64 -5.14
C ILE A 94 -10.45 2.16 -4.16
N THR A 95 -10.59 2.48 -2.86
CA THR A 95 -9.57 2.22 -1.83
C THR A 95 -10.05 1.32 -0.69
N SER A 96 -9.11 0.58 -0.10
CA SER A 96 -9.32 -0.38 1.00
C SER A 96 -9.27 0.22 2.41
N ASN A 97 -9.67 1.48 2.59
CA ASN A 97 -9.50 2.18 3.86
C ASN A 97 -10.30 1.56 5.02
N ILE A 98 -9.59 1.04 6.03
CA ILE A 98 -10.16 0.50 7.27
C ILE A 98 -10.94 1.56 8.05
N SER A 99 -10.50 2.82 8.00
CA SER A 99 -11.20 3.94 8.66
C SER A 99 -12.60 4.22 8.11
N GLN A 100 -12.95 3.62 6.96
CA GLN A 100 -14.27 3.70 6.33
C GLN A 100 -15.08 2.40 6.45
N GLY A 101 -14.79 1.57 7.46
CA GLY A 101 -15.54 0.33 7.73
C GLY A 101 -14.88 -0.94 7.17
N GLY A 102 -13.66 -0.87 6.64
CA GLY A 102 -12.92 -2.04 6.16
C GLY A 102 -12.46 -2.97 7.30
N GLY A 103 -12.16 -4.21 6.95
CA GLY A 103 -11.68 -5.24 7.87
C GLY A 103 -10.26 -5.71 7.56
N ILE A 104 -9.65 -6.39 8.54
CA ILE A 104 -8.41 -7.16 8.34
C ILE A 104 -8.70 -8.65 8.38
N SER A 105 -7.82 -9.45 7.77
CA SER A 105 -7.89 -10.90 7.77
C SER A 105 -6.50 -11.51 7.96
N PRO A 106 -6.38 -12.76 8.44
CA PRO A 106 -5.12 -13.48 8.35
C PRO A 106 -4.68 -13.66 6.90
N ILE A 107 -3.37 -13.45 6.63
CA ILE A 107 -2.86 -13.41 5.25
C ILE A 107 -3.02 -14.74 4.51
N VAL A 108 -2.78 -15.88 5.16
CA VAL A 108 -2.80 -17.20 4.48
C VAL A 108 -4.21 -17.56 4.01
N PRO A 109 -5.26 -17.57 4.87
CA PRO A 109 -6.62 -17.83 4.40
C PRO A 109 -7.09 -16.85 3.33
N PHE A 110 -6.72 -15.57 3.44
CA PHE A 110 -7.05 -14.55 2.46
C PHE A 110 -6.45 -14.88 1.08
N LEU A 111 -5.15 -15.18 1.02
CA LEU A 111 -4.48 -15.51 -0.24
C LEU A 111 -5.00 -16.81 -0.83
N GLN A 112 -5.27 -17.84 -0.01
CA GLN A 112 -5.86 -19.11 -0.47
C GLN A 112 -7.22 -18.90 -1.11
N SER A 113 -8.09 -18.13 -0.47
CA SER A 113 -9.43 -17.82 -0.98
C SER A 113 -9.37 -17.08 -2.30
N ASN A 114 -8.53 -16.03 -2.40
CA ASN A 114 -8.55 -15.13 -3.54
C ASN A 114 -7.68 -15.58 -4.72
N PHE A 115 -6.57 -16.32 -4.47
CA PHE A 115 -5.57 -16.65 -5.51
C PHE A 115 -5.40 -18.15 -5.75
N GLY A 116 -6.13 -19.02 -5.05
CA GLY A 116 -6.08 -20.45 -5.27
C GLY A 116 -4.66 -21.02 -5.25
N GLY A 117 -4.22 -21.73 -6.29
CA GLY A 117 -2.90 -22.35 -6.36
C GLY A 117 -1.71 -21.39 -6.31
N GLU A 118 -1.88 -20.12 -6.68
CA GLU A 118 -0.81 -19.11 -6.70
C GLU A 118 -0.50 -18.50 -5.33
N TRP A 119 -1.31 -18.78 -4.31
CA TRP A 119 -1.21 -18.16 -3.00
C TRP A 119 0.18 -18.27 -2.36
N LYS A 120 0.85 -19.42 -2.50
CA LYS A 120 2.21 -19.62 -1.94
C LYS A 120 3.23 -18.71 -2.57
N LYS A 121 3.21 -18.62 -3.91
CA LYS A 121 4.13 -17.78 -4.67
C LYS A 121 3.96 -16.29 -4.32
N ILE A 122 2.70 -15.85 -4.15
CA ILE A 122 2.42 -14.48 -3.71
C ILE A 122 2.95 -14.27 -2.29
N LYS A 123 2.66 -15.20 -1.36
CA LYS A 123 3.14 -15.12 0.02
C LYS A 123 4.68 -15.04 0.08
N ASP A 124 5.38 -15.88 -0.69
CA ASP A 124 6.84 -15.91 -0.71
C ASP A 124 7.43 -14.59 -1.23
N LYS A 125 6.80 -13.97 -2.25
CA LYS A 125 7.17 -12.63 -2.72
C LYS A 125 6.97 -11.57 -1.63
N LEU A 126 5.86 -11.60 -0.89
CA LEU A 126 5.60 -10.66 0.21
C LEU A 126 6.64 -10.82 1.34
N GLU A 127 6.97 -12.05 1.71
CA GLU A 127 8.01 -12.35 2.70
C GLU A 127 9.41 -11.88 2.23
N LEU A 128 9.71 -12.02 0.94
CA LEU A 128 10.94 -11.51 0.36
C LEU A 128 10.99 -9.98 0.41
N LEU A 129 9.88 -9.31 0.10
CA LEU A 129 9.79 -7.85 0.18
C LEU A 129 10.00 -7.33 1.62
N CYS A 130 9.49 -8.02 2.64
CA CYS A 130 9.77 -7.65 4.04
C CYS A 130 11.27 -7.62 4.37
N ARG A 131 12.08 -8.46 3.72
CA ARG A 131 13.53 -8.56 3.99
C ARG A 131 14.37 -7.63 3.13
N THR A 132 13.95 -7.37 1.88
CA THR A 132 14.79 -6.67 0.90
C THR A 132 14.43 -5.21 0.69
N PHE A 133 13.14 -4.88 0.76
CA PHE A 133 12.68 -3.53 0.48
C PHE A 133 13.09 -2.50 1.54
N PRO A 134 12.99 -2.76 2.87
CA PRO A 134 13.25 -1.76 3.88
C PRO A 134 14.64 -1.14 3.81
N ASN A 135 15.68 -1.95 3.62
CA ASN A 135 17.05 -1.46 3.49
C ASN A 135 17.23 -0.53 2.28
N ARG A 136 16.62 -0.89 1.14
CA ARG A 136 16.67 -0.05 -0.07
C ARG A 136 15.90 1.25 0.11
N PHE A 137 14.76 1.19 0.77
CA PHE A 137 13.95 2.39 1.04
C PHE A 137 14.65 3.32 2.02
N GLU A 138 15.21 2.79 3.10
CA GLU A 138 15.96 3.57 4.09
C GLU A 138 17.18 4.26 3.48
N SER A 139 17.84 3.64 2.49
CA SER A 139 18.99 4.26 1.82
C SER A 139 18.69 5.53 1.03
N LEU A 140 17.40 5.86 0.82
CA LEU A 140 16.95 7.12 0.22
C LEU A 140 16.95 8.29 1.23
N TYR A 141 17.15 8.01 2.50
CA TYR A 141 17.12 8.99 3.59
C TYR A 141 18.52 9.17 4.19
N ASN A 142 18.78 10.34 4.73
CA ASN A 142 20.02 10.66 5.45
C ASN A 142 19.89 10.46 6.97
N TYR A 143 18.87 9.73 7.42
CA TYR A 143 18.61 9.39 8.82
C TYR A 143 18.02 7.99 8.93
N ASN A 144 18.18 7.38 10.09
CA ASN A 144 17.68 6.03 10.35
C ASN A 144 16.17 6.03 10.52
N LEU A 145 15.52 5.06 9.87
CA LEU A 145 14.12 4.73 10.08
C LEU A 145 14.02 3.56 11.06
N ASP A 146 12.92 3.44 11.79
CA ASP A 146 12.70 2.36 12.77
C ASP A 146 11.51 1.47 12.44
N ALA A 147 10.59 1.96 11.65
CA ALA A 147 9.39 1.24 11.22
C ALA A 147 8.95 1.66 9.82
N LEU A 148 8.40 0.72 9.07
CA LEU A 148 7.74 0.96 7.79
C LEU A 148 6.43 0.19 7.69
N GLY A 149 5.41 0.87 7.18
CA GLY A 149 4.18 0.27 6.67
C GLY A 149 4.17 0.36 5.15
N ILE A 150 4.39 -0.75 4.47
CA ILE A 150 4.46 -0.83 3.02
C ILE A 150 3.12 -1.33 2.50
N ASP A 151 2.43 -0.52 1.71
CA ASP A 151 1.11 -0.83 1.17
C ASP A 151 1.23 -1.31 -0.27
N LEU A 152 0.75 -2.50 -0.53
CA LEU A 152 0.90 -3.22 -1.79
C LEU A 152 -0.46 -3.60 -2.37
N GLY A 153 -0.65 -3.36 -3.66
CA GLY A 153 -1.73 -3.97 -4.43
C GLY A 153 -1.30 -5.31 -5.01
N VAL A 154 -2.27 -6.22 -5.17
CA VAL A 154 -2.05 -7.49 -5.88
C VAL A 154 -3.16 -7.67 -6.91
N ASP A 155 -2.80 -7.73 -8.18
CA ASP A 155 -3.78 -7.94 -9.26
C ASP A 155 -4.26 -9.40 -9.34
N SER A 156 -5.26 -9.66 -10.18
CA SER A 156 -5.84 -10.99 -10.38
C SER A 156 -4.85 -12.04 -10.90
N LYS A 157 -3.68 -11.61 -11.44
CA LYS A 157 -2.60 -12.47 -11.93
C LYS A 157 -1.53 -12.73 -10.87
N GLY A 158 -1.65 -12.14 -9.68
CA GLY A 158 -0.67 -12.22 -8.59
C GLY A 158 0.57 -11.33 -8.80
N ASN A 159 0.49 -10.30 -9.67
CA ASN A 159 1.50 -9.28 -9.75
C ASN A 159 1.34 -8.30 -8.58
N ILE A 160 2.46 -7.93 -7.98
CA ILE A 160 2.50 -7.06 -6.82
C ILE A 160 3.01 -5.68 -7.25
N GLY A 161 2.30 -4.64 -6.85
CA GLY A 161 2.73 -3.27 -7.06
C GLY A 161 2.67 -2.44 -5.79
N LEU A 162 3.54 -1.45 -5.70
CA LEU A 162 3.62 -0.54 -4.56
C LEU A 162 2.56 0.56 -4.67
N PHE A 163 1.78 0.74 -3.62
CA PHE A 163 0.90 1.91 -3.47
C PHE A 163 1.58 3.05 -2.73
N GLU A 164 2.01 2.80 -1.49
CA GLU A 164 2.66 3.81 -0.66
C GLU A 164 3.57 3.18 0.41
N VAL A 165 4.43 4.01 1.01
CA VAL A 165 5.26 3.63 2.17
C VAL A 165 5.07 4.66 3.27
N ASN A 166 4.66 4.19 4.44
CA ASN A 166 4.46 5.00 5.63
C ASN A 166 5.63 4.80 6.60
N THR A 167 6.32 5.88 6.97
CA THR A 167 7.44 5.85 7.94
C THR A 167 6.98 5.93 9.39
N TYR A 168 5.69 6.17 9.63
CA TYR A 168 5.05 6.13 10.94
C TYR A 168 3.74 5.32 10.89
N PRO A 169 3.85 4.00 10.69
CA PRO A 169 2.68 3.16 10.47
C PRO A 169 1.87 2.94 11.75
N GLY A 170 0.53 2.98 11.64
CA GLY A 170 -0.36 2.59 12.72
C GLY A 170 -0.28 1.08 13.00
N GLN A 171 -0.43 0.68 14.28
CA GLN A 171 -0.34 -0.70 14.76
C GLN A 171 -1.55 -1.17 15.54
N GLN A 172 -2.70 -0.55 15.37
CA GLN A 172 -3.92 -0.76 16.19
C GLN A 172 -4.43 -2.21 16.24
N PHE A 173 -4.02 -3.07 15.32
CA PHE A 173 -4.48 -4.47 15.26
C PHE A 173 -3.45 -5.49 15.80
N PHE A 174 -2.27 -5.04 16.24
CA PHE A 174 -1.18 -5.90 16.68
C PHE A 174 -0.22 -5.16 17.63
N TYR A 175 -0.78 -4.40 18.58
CA TYR A 175 0.01 -3.61 19.53
C TYR A 175 1.05 -4.43 20.29
N ALA A 176 0.71 -5.66 20.68
CA ALA A 176 1.61 -6.50 21.46
C ALA A 176 2.84 -6.92 20.65
N GLU A 177 2.61 -7.45 19.44
CA GLU A 177 3.68 -7.87 18.54
C GLU A 177 4.58 -6.70 18.13
N ASP A 178 3.99 -5.54 17.84
CA ASP A 178 4.76 -4.34 17.51
C ASP A 178 5.54 -3.80 18.71
N ALA A 179 4.95 -3.77 19.90
CA ALA A 179 5.59 -3.27 21.11
C ALA A 179 6.79 -4.11 21.53
N GLU A 180 6.71 -5.43 21.36
CA GLU A 180 7.81 -6.35 21.67
C GLU A 180 9.06 -6.00 20.84
N VAL A 181 8.92 -5.88 19.52
CA VAL A 181 10.03 -5.53 18.63
C VAL A 181 10.53 -4.10 18.88
N ARG A 182 9.62 -3.17 19.10
CA ARG A 182 9.94 -1.76 19.37
C ARG A 182 10.76 -1.58 20.64
N VAL A 183 10.37 -2.25 21.73
CA VAL A 183 11.10 -2.19 23.00
C VAL A 183 12.49 -2.80 22.87
N ALA A 184 12.60 -3.92 22.15
CA ALA A 184 13.90 -4.55 21.89
C ALA A 184 14.83 -3.60 21.11
N TYR A 185 14.32 -2.93 20.07
CA TYR A 185 15.10 -1.93 19.32
C TYR A 185 15.50 -0.72 20.17
N TYR A 186 14.63 -0.21 21.03
CA TYR A 186 14.97 0.92 21.90
C TYR A 186 16.08 0.56 22.92
N ARG A 187 16.07 -0.68 23.43
CA ARG A 187 17.18 -1.19 24.28
C ARG A 187 18.48 -1.23 23.50
N TYR A 188 18.46 -1.68 22.24
CA TYR A 188 19.63 -1.64 21.36
C TYR A 188 20.16 -0.20 21.19
N LEU A 189 19.32 0.77 20.92
CA LEU A 189 19.75 2.17 20.79
C LEU A 189 20.37 2.75 22.06
N LEU A 190 19.91 2.33 23.25
CA LEU A 190 20.50 2.75 24.53
C LEU A 190 21.87 2.15 24.77
N GLN A 191 22.22 1.03 24.15
CA GLN A 191 23.54 0.40 24.25
C GLN A 191 24.56 1.02 23.29
N LEU A 192 24.12 1.76 22.27
CA LEU A 192 24.99 2.46 21.31
C LEU A 192 25.49 3.83 21.84
N LYS A 193 25.04 4.29 22.99
CA LYS A 193 25.52 5.49 23.68
C LYS A 193 26.65 5.18 24.63
#